data_7e027404a963095464005a288f31d515
#
_entry.id   7e027404a963095464005a288f31d515
#
_cell.length_a   1.000
_cell.length_b   1.000
_cell.length_c   1.000
_cell.angle_alpha   90.00
_cell.angle_beta   90.00
_cell.angle_gamma   90.00
#
_symmetry.space_group_name_H-M   'P 1'
#
loop_
_entity.id
_entity.type
_entity.pdbx_description
1 polymer ?
#
loop_
_entity_poly.entity_id
_entity_poly.type
_entity_poly.pdbx_seq_one_letter_code
_entity_poly.pdbx_strand_id
1 'polypeptide(L)'
;MNSKTIQGQIEYQLTIVNNNLKYFKPSTIINQKTFANEIQTSLGNEPKSISPKFFYNENGSKLFDEICALPEYYPYSAEIEILKDIQNKIESYVFSEFRLVELGSGSSVKTRLLLDALYNLQTDVEYIPIDISDILTCSTQELSGIYKDLKITGVVDTYENGLNFIKNYDSKPNLISFLGSSFGNFNHSEGMEFLQTIHDMMKDSDLFLIGFDLKKDPVTLHNAYNDSKGVTARFNLNVLHRINCELGADFDLTKFAHYAHYNESCLSLIHI
;
A
#
# COMPACT_ATOMS: atom_id res chain seq x y z
N MET A 1 20.53 -20.51 7.01
CA MET A 1 19.13 -20.08 7.04
C MET A 1 18.72 -19.95 8.48
N ASN A 2 18.60 -18.77 9.02
CA ASN A 2 18.16 -18.55 10.40
C ASN A 2 16.66 -18.22 10.36
N SER A 3 15.81 -19.14 10.80
CA SER A 3 14.41 -18.88 11.05
C SER A 3 14.26 -18.21 12.41
N LYS A 4 13.54 -17.11 12.50
CA LYS A 4 13.15 -16.48 13.76
C LYS A 4 11.66 -16.79 13.96
N THR A 5 11.36 -17.70 14.87
CA THR A 5 9.96 -17.99 15.28
C THR A 5 9.55 -16.96 16.32
N ILE A 6 8.56 -16.15 16.01
CA ILE A 6 7.87 -15.26 16.95
C ILE A 6 6.67 -16.03 17.48
N GLN A 7 6.52 -16.10 18.80
CA GLN A 7 5.58 -16.98 19.52
C GLN A 7 4.15 -16.95 18.95
N GLY A 8 3.70 -18.13 18.48
CA GLY A 8 2.29 -18.40 18.14
C GLY A 8 1.85 -18.02 16.71
N GLN A 9 2.78 -17.71 15.76
CA GLN A 9 2.45 -17.04 14.52
C GLN A 9 3.35 -17.43 13.36
N ILE A 10 3.06 -16.84 12.19
CA ILE A 10 3.69 -17.07 10.90
C ILE A 10 5.21 -17.16 11.04
N GLU A 11 5.78 -18.25 10.55
CA GLU A 11 7.23 -18.39 10.45
C GLU A 11 7.73 -17.59 9.25
N TYR A 12 8.68 -16.66 9.48
CA TYR A 12 9.29 -15.84 8.44
C TYR A 12 10.66 -16.36 8.04
N GLN A 13 10.90 -16.44 6.76
CA GLN A 13 12.23 -16.66 6.18
C GLN A 13 12.92 -15.30 6.03
N LEU A 14 14.11 -15.19 6.63
CA LEU A 14 14.97 -14.02 6.51
C LEU A 14 15.87 -14.11 5.27
N THR A 15 15.85 -13.10 4.43
CA THR A 15 16.80 -12.89 3.33
C THR A 15 17.60 -11.61 3.61
N ILE A 16 18.91 -11.73 3.72
CA ILE A 16 19.83 -10.58 3.89
C ILE A 16 20.43 -10.25 2.53
N VAL A 17 20.23 -9.01 2.06
CA VAL A 17 20.79 -8.52 0.80
C VAL A 17 22.16 -7.87 1.06
N ASN A 18 22.24 -7.02 2.10
CA ASN A 18 23.47 -6.39 2.56
C ASN A 18 23.34 -6.00 4.05
N ASN A 19 24.30 -5.24 4.59
CA ASN A 19 24.29 -4.85 6.01
C ASN A 19 23.06 -3.99 6.40
N ASN A 20 22.49 -3.24 5.46
CA ASN A 20 21.40 -2.30 5.70
C ASN A 20 20.06 -2.72 5.07
N LEU A 21 20.02 -3.82 4.28
CA LEU A 21 18.80 -4.25 3.59
C LEU A 21 18.55 -5.74 3.82
N LYS A 22 17.40 -6.05 4.39
CA LYS A 22 16.91 -7.42 4.62
C LYS A 22 15.41 -7.51 4.40
N TYR A 23 14.93 -8.74 4.14
CA TYR A 23 13.52 -9.05 3.94
C TYR A 23 13.07 -10.19 4.83
N PHE A 24 11.83 -10.09 5.28
CA PHE A 24 11.08 -11.17 5.92
C PHE A 24 9.92 -11.55 5.01
N LYS A 25 9.87 -12.83 4.62
CA LYS A 25 8.76 -13.41 3.84
C LYS A 25 8.19 -14.59 4.61
N PRO A 26 6.86 -14.81 4.64
CA PRO A 26 6.29 -16.00 5.24
C PRO A 26 6.90 -17.26 4.66
N SER A 27 7.26 -18.24 5.51
CA SER A 27 7.80 -19.55 5.08
C SER A 27 6.75 -20.37 4.32
N THR A 28 5.49 -20.14 4.63
CA THR A 28 4.35 -20.72 3.90
C THR A 28 3.95 -19.72 2.82
N ILE A 29 4.23 -20.04 1.57
CA ILE A 29 3.82 -19.22 0.42
C ILE A 29 2.29 -19.09 0.46
N ILE A 30 1.79 -17.85 0.58
CA ILE A 30 0.39 -17.51 0.29
C ILE A 30 0.23 -17.71 -1.22
N ASN A 31 -0.23 -18.89 -1.61
CA ASN A 31 -0.15 -19.46 -2.94
C ASN A 31 -1.12 -18.80 -3.93
N GLN A 32 -0.86 -19.04 -5.24
CA GLN A 32 -1.84 -18.95 -6.34
C GLN A 32 -3.22 -19.52 -5.97
N LYS A 33 -3.28 -20.53 -5.10
CA LYS A 33 -4.54 -21.03 -4.51
C LYS A 33 -5.32 -19.96 -3.76
N THR A 34 -4.64 -19.03 -3.06
CA THR A 34 -5.34 -17.94 -2.35
C THR A 34 -5.91 -16.95 -3.35
N PHE A 35 -5.14 -16.54 -4.38
CA PHE A 35 -5.64 -15.68 -5.45
C PHE A 35 -6.82 -16.32 -6.19
N ALA A 36 -6.69 -17.58 -6.63
CA ALA A 36 -7.76 -18.31 -7.30
C ALA A 36 -9.02 -18.42 -6.42
N ASN A 37 -8.88 -18.79 -5.15
CA ASN A 37 -10.00 -18.94 -4.22
C ASN A 37 -10.70 -17.60 -3.95
N GLU A 38 -9.95 -16.52 -3.75
CA GLU A 38 -10.53 -15.20 -3.55
C GLU A 38 -11.27 -14.70 -4.79
N ILE A 39 -10.69 -14.86 -5.98
CA ILE A 39 -11.35 -14.51 -7.24
C ILE A 39 -12.62 -15.37 -7.44
N GLN A 40 -12.56 -16.68 -7.22
CA GLN A 40 -13.70 -17.56 -7.35
C GLN A 40 -14.82 -17.16 -6.38
N THR A 41 -14.47 -16.85 -5.13
CA THR A 41 -15.45 -16.43 -4.11
C THR A 41 -16.08 -15.09 -4.50
N SER A 42 -15.27 -14.09 -4.82
CA SER A 42 -15.73 -12.73 -5.07
C SER A 42 -16.55 -12.60 -6.36
N LEU A 43 -16.17 -13.34 -7.41
CA LEU A 43 -16.96 -13.40 -8.66
C LEU A 43 -18.18 -14.32 -8.55
N GLY A 44 -18.22 -15.21 -7.55
CA GLY A 44 -19.40 -16.02 -7.21
C GLY A 44 -20.48 -15.28 -6.44
N ASN A 45 -20.16 -14.14 -5.83
CA ASN A 45 -21.08 -13.31 -5.07
C ASN A 45 -21.99 -12.47 -5.97
N GLU A 46 -23.09 -11.97 -5.40
CA GLU A 46 -23.94 -10.93 -6.01
C GLU A 46 -24.06 -9.74 -5.02
N PRO A 47 -23.63 -8.53 -5.42
CA PRO A 47 -22.94 -8.20 -6.67
C PRO A 47 -21.52 -8.81 -6.74
N LYS A 48 -21.04 -9.04 -7.98
CA LYS A 48 -19.65 -9.47 -8.22
C LYS A 48 -18.69 -8.37 -7.85
N SER A 49 -17.53 -8.74 -7.29
CA SER A 49 -16.50 -7.78 -6.93
C SER A 49 -15.11 -8.38 -7.11
N ILE A 50 -14.10 -7.55 -7.21
CA ILE A 50 -12.68 -7.95 -7.21
C ILE A 50 -11.95 -6.99 -6.27
N SER A 51 -11.21 -7.53 -5.31
CA SER A 51 -10.44 -6.71 -4.37
C SER A 51 -9.39 -5.87 -5.09
N PRO A 52 -9.24 -4.56 -4.76
CA PRO A 52 -8.25 -3.66 -5.36
C PRO A 52 -6.81 -4.14 -5.26
N LYS A 53 -6.47 -4.96 -4.26
CA LYS A 53 -5.11 -5.53 -4.10
C LYS A 53 -4.64 -6.32 -5.32
N PHE A 54 -5.59 -6.84 -6.13
CA PHE A 54 -5.26 -7.62 -7.32
C PHE A 54 -4.93 -6.79 -8.56
N PHE A 55 -5.12 -5.48 -8.51
CA PHE A 55 -4.79 -4.59 -9.62
C PHE A 55 -3.29 -4.37 -9.79
N TYR A 56 -2.51 -4.54 -8.71
CA TYR A 56 -1.10 -4.17 -8.62
C TYR A 56 -0.14 -5.33 -8.94
N ASN A 57 -0.32 -5.98 -10.13
CA ASN A 57 0.76 -6.76 -10.70
C ASN A 57 1.78 -5.82 -11.38
N GLU A 58 2.86 -6.33 -11.97
CA GLU A 58 3.89 -5.51 -12.60
C GLU A 58 3.33 -4.49 -13.62
N ASN A 59 2.40 -4.93 -14.49
CA ASN A 59 1.76 -4.05 -15.47
C ASN A 59 0.80 -3.04 -14.80
N GLY A 60 0.01 -3.50 -13.83
CA GLY A 60 -0.90 -2.64 -13.08
C GLY A 60 -0.16 -1.55 -12.30
N SER A 61 0.98 -1.86 -11.70
CA SER A 61 1.82 -0.86 -11.03
C SER A 61 2.35 0.21 -11.98
N LYS A 62 2.79 -0.18 -13.19
CA LYS A 62 3.19 0.79 -14.24
C LYS A 62 2.02 1.68 -14.67
N LEU A 63 0.84 1.11 -14.84
CA LEU A 63 -0.37 1.86 -15.17
C LEU A 63 -0.78 2.81 -14.04
N PHE A 64 -0.59 2.40 -12.79
CA PHE A 64 -0.85 3.28 -11.65
C PHE A 64 0.12 4.47 -11.59
N ASP A 65 1.40 4.25 -11.93
CA ASP A 65 2.36 5.35 -12.06
C ASP A 65 1.95 6.33 -13.18
N GLU A 66 1.41 5.82 -14.31
CA GLU A 66 0.83 6.66 -15.35
C GLU A 66 -0.39 7.45 -14.83
N ILE A 67 -1.27 6.83 -14.02
CA ILE A 67 -2.41 7.51 -13.38
C ILE A 67 -1.91 8.64 -12.47
N CYS A 68 -0.91 8.39 -11.66
CA CYS A 68 -0.32 9.40 -10.77
C CYS A 68 0.24 10.63 -11.51
N ALA A 69 0.60 10.46 -12.78
CA ALA A 69 1.09 11.55 -13.64
C ALA A 69 -0.03 12.32 -14.37
N LEU A 70 -1.30 11.89 -14.24
CA LEU A 70 -2.43 12.56 -14.89
C LEU A 70 -2.83 13.83 -14.13
N PRO A 71 -3.10 14.93 -14.83
CA PRO A 71 -3.58 16.16 -14.20
C PRO A 71 -4.97 16.00 -13.57
N GLU A 72 -5.80 15.08 -14.10
CA GLU A 72 -7.12 14.78 -13.55
C GLU A 72 -7.06 14.01 -12.23
N TYR A 73 -6.00 13.23 -11.99
CA TYR A 73 -5.83 12.44 -10.78
C TYR A 73 -5.18 13.27 -9.65
N TYR A 74 -5.93 14.27 -9.18
CA TYR A 74 -5.49 15.23 -8.15
C TYR A 74 -5.07 14.57 -6.80
N PRO A 75 -5.59 13.37 -6.35
CA PRO A 75 -5.26 12.84 -5.03
C PRO A 75 -3.75 12.68 -4.83
N TYR A 76 -3.02 12.28 -5.88
CA TYR A 76 -1.58 12.12 -5.80
C TYR A 76 -0.83 13.44 -5.59
N SER A 77 -1.12 14.46 -6.39
CA SER A 77 -0.46 15.77 -6.28
C SER A 77 -0.81 16.48 -4.97
N ALA A 78 -2.06 16.41 -4.55
CA ALA A 78 -2.51 16.98 -3.28
C ALA A 78 -1.81 16.34 -2.08
N GLU A 79 -1.67 15.00 -2.06
CA GLU A 79 -0.97 14.31 -0.98
C GLU A 79 0.52 14.65 -0.96
N ILE A 80 1.18 14.79 -2.13
CA ILE A 80 2.57 15.26 -2.22
C ILE A 80 2.73 16.67 -1.63
N GLU A 81 1.81 17.60 -1.90
CA GLU A 81 1.84 18.94 -1.33
C GLU A 81 1.70 18.92 0.19
N ILE A 82 0.75 18.13 0.71
CA ILE A 82 0.55 17.94 2.15
C ILE A 82 1.80 17.34 2.80
N LEU A 83 2.41 16.31 2.20
CA LEU A 83 3.62 15.70 2.75
C LEU A 83 4.81 16.64 2.76
N LYS A 84 4.96 17.53 1.77
CA LYS A 84 5.98 18.59 1.79
C LYS A 84 5.74 19.60 2.92
N ASP A 85 4.50 19.92 3.22
CA ASP A 85 4.16 20.80 4.36
C ASP A 85 4.41 20.11 5.69
N ILE A 86 4.06 18.82 5.81
CA ILE A 86 4.35 17.98 6.97
C ILE A 86 5.85 17.87 7.21
N GLN A 87 6.68 17.74 6.16
CA GLN A 87 8.13 17.68 6.26
C GLN A 87 8.70 18.84 7.10
N ASN A 88 8.12 20.03 6.95
CA ASN A 88 8.54 21.23 7.71
C ASN A 88 7.97 21.29 9.14
N LYS A 89 7.03 20.43 9.49
CA LYS A 89 6.30 20.46 10.77
C LYS A 89 6.48 19.18 11.59
N ILE A 90 7.09 18.15 11.02
CA ILE A 90 7.13 16.81 11.63
C ILE A 90 7.82 16.81 13.00
N GLU A 91 8.81 17.70 13.19
CA GLU A 91 9.51 17.87 14.47
C GLU A 91 8.59 18.30 15.63
N SER A 92 7.43 18.89 15.33
CA SER A 92 6.44 19.22 16.37
C SER A 92 5.62 18.01 16.84
N TYR A 93 5.69 16.89 16.13
CA TYR A 93 4.99 15.64 16.43
C TYR A 93 5.92 14.50 16.84
N VAL A 94 7.17 14.54 16.37
CA VAL A 94 8.18 13.50 16.61
C VAL A 94 9.15 13.98 17.69
N PHE A 95 9.01 13.46 18.90
CA PHE A 95 9.77 13.89 20.09
C PHE A 95 10.96 12.99 20.42
N SER A 96 11.16 11.91 19.69
CA SER A 96 12.23 10.91 19.88
C SER A 96 12.62 10.30 18.56
N GLU A 97 13.57 9.37 18.56
CA GLU A 97 13.88 8.59 17.37
C GLU A 97 12.72 7.64 17.01
N PHE A 98 12.15 7.84 15.84
CA PHE A 98 11.09 7.02 15.28
C PHE A 98 11.62 6.17 14.13
N ARG A 99 10.99 5.02 13.93
CA ARG A 99 11.14 4.21 12.74
C ARG A 99 9.93 4.44 11.83
N LEU A 100 10.17 4.64 10.54
CA LEU A 100 9.09 4.71 9.56
C LEU A 100 8.60 3.29 9.23
N VAL A 101 7.33 3.03 9.42
CA VAL A 101 6.62 1.81 8.99
C VAL A 101 5.59 2.23 7.95
N GLU A 102 5.63 1.67 6.75
CA GLU A 102 4.71 2.05 5.68
C GLU A 102 3.87 0.87 5.22
N LEU A 103 2.56 1.07 5.21
CA LEU A 103 1.59 0.09 4.72
C LEU A 103 1.29 0.37 3.25
N GLY A 104 1.79 -0.48 2.33
CA GLY A 104 1.67 -0.28 0.89
C GLY A 104 2.66 0.76 0.36
N SER A 105 3.92 0.38 0.19
CA SER A 105 5.02 1.32 -0.13
C SER A 105 5.01 1.87 -1.56
N GLY A 106 4.37 1.18 -2.49
CA GLY A 106 4.27 1.62 -3.89
C GLY A 106 5.60 2.05 -4.51
N SER A 107 5.59 3.17 -5.27
CA SER A 107 6.75 3.73 -5.99
C SER A 107 7.75 4.52 -5.12
N SER A 108 7.58 4.55 -3.80
CA SER A 108 8.47 5.23 -2.83
C SER A 108 8.62 6.75 -2.97
N VAL A 109 7.92 7.43 -3.88
CA VAL A 109 8.06 8.90 -4.04
C VAL A 109 7.59 9.63 -2.77
N LYS A 110 6.47 9.22 -2.20
CA LYS A 110 5.93 9.77 -0.95
C LYS A 110 6.79 9.38 0.25
N THR A 111 7.28 8.14 0.26
CA THR A 111 8.21 7.62 1.25
C THR A 111 9.44 8.50 1.40
N ARG A 112 10.01 8.99 0.28
CA ARG A 112 11.19 9.86 0.31
C ARG A 112 10.94 11.16 1.07
N LEU A 113 9.76 11.76 0.93
CA LEU A 113 9.42 12.98 1.67
C LEU A 113 9.43 12.74 3.19
N LEU A 114 8.92 11.60 3.64
CA LEU A 114 8.94 11.22 5.05
C LEU A 114 10.35 10.85 5.53
N LEU A 115 11.12 10.13 4.71
CA LEU A 115 12.52 9.80 5.04
C LEU A 115 13.37 11.05 5.15
N ASP A 116 13.27 11.99 4.19
CA ASP A 116 13.98 13.26 4.24
C ASP A 116 13.64 14.06 5.51
N ALA A 117 12.36 14.05 5.90
CA ALA A 117 11.94 14.67 7.15
C ALA A 117 12.59 14.02 8.37
N LEU A 118 12.64 12.68 8.42
CA LEU A 118 13.29 11.95 9.52
C LEU A 118 14.81 12.16 9.54
N TYR A 119 15.48 12.19 8.38
CA TYR A 119 16.91 12.47 8.30
C TYR A 119 17.30 13.87 8.80
N ASN A 120 16.37 14.83 8.75
CA ASN A 120 16.58 16.15 9.34
C ASN A 120 16.50 16.14 10.88
N LEU A 121 15.88 15.12 11.47
CA LEU A 121 15.61 15.04 12.91
C LEU A 121 16.51 14.05 13.65
N GLN A 122 16.93 12.98 12.98
CA GLN A 122 17.66 11.87 13.59
C GLN A 122 18.75 11.31 12.67
N THR A 123 19.79 10.75 13.25
CA THR A 123 20.93 10.18 12.50
C THR A 123 20.75 8.71 12.17
N ASP A 124 19.97 7.96 12.96
CA ASP A 124 19.70 6.54 12.74
C ASP A 124 18.27 6.34 12.20
N VAL A 125 18.15 6.35 10.87
CA VAL A 125 16.84 6.19 10.20
C VAL A 125 16.63 4.74 9.82
N GLU A 126 15.51 4.20 10.28
CA GLU A 126 15.03 2.86 9.96
C GLU A 126 13.70 2.94 9.20
N TYR A 127 13.57 2.10 8.17
CA TYR A 127 12.36 2.00 7.36
C TYR A 127 11.89 0.55 7.24
N ILE A 128 10.60 0.33 7.52
CA ILE A 128 9.98 -0.98 7.39
C ILE A 128 8.76 -0.87 6.48
N PRO A 129 8.92 -1.09 5.17
CA PRO A 129 7.79 -1.26 4.27
C PRO A 129 7.12 -2.61 4.47
N ILE A 130 5.78 -2.59 4.47
CA ILE A 130 4.92 -3.78 4.50
C ILE A 130 4.09 -3.78 3.23
N ASP A 131 4.29 -4.76 2.36
CA ASP A 131 3.56 -4.90 1.11
C ASP A 131 3.49 -6.37 0.70
N ILE A 132 2.39 -6.78 0.09
CA ILE A 132 2.23 -8.15 -0.42
C ILE A 132 2.87 -8.36 -1.79
N SER A 133 3.25 -7.28 -2.48
CA SER A 133 3.75 -7.31 -3.85
C SER A 133 5.27 -7.37 -3.92
N ASP A 134 5.78 -7.94 -5.01
CA ASP A 134 7.23 -8.00 -5.27
C ASP A 134 7.83 -6.62 -5.60
N ILE A 135 7.00 -5.59 -5.82
CA ILE A 135 7.44 -4.21 -6.06
C ILE A 135 8.24 -3.65 -4.87
N LEU A 136 7.92 -4.12 -3.65
CA LEU A 136 8.65 -3.80 -2.43
C LEU A 136 10.16 -4.06 -2.58
N THR A 137 10.55 -5.12 -3.28
CA THR A 137 11.96 -5.44 -3.49
C THR A 137 12.65 -4.42 -4.39
N CYS A 138 12.00 -4.00 -5.48
CA CYS A 138 12.56 -3.01 -6.40
C CYS A 138 12.66 -1.62 -5.75
N SER A 139 11.57 -1.15 -5.11
CA SER A 139 11.51 0.16 -4.48
C SER A 139 12.50 0.30 -3.31
N THR A 140 12.68 -0.73 -2.49
CA THR A 140 13.65 -0.70 -1.39
C THR A 140 15.10 -0.77 -1.85
N GLN A 141 15.41 -1.47 -2.95
CA GLN A 141 16.74 -1.44 -3.55
C GLN A 141 17.08 -0.04 -4.09
N GLU A 142 16.12 0.63 -4.72
CA GLU A 142 16.28 2.02 -5.18
C GLU A 142 16.55 2.96 -3.99
N LEU A 143 15.74 2.88 -2.92
CA LEU A 143 15.95 3.68 -1.71
C LEU A 143 17.32 3.41 -1.06
N SER A 144 17.75 2.16 -0.98
CA SER A 144 19.10 1.79 -0.48
C SER A 144 20.21 2.36 -1.35
N GLY A 145 19.97 2.59 -2.64
CA GLY A 145 20.87 3.28 -3.55
C GLY A 145 21.01 4.77 -3.26
N ILE A 146 19.90 5.41 -2.87
CA ILE A 146 19.82 6.86 -2.58
C ILE A 146 20.33 7.15 -1.15
N TYR A 147 19.83 6.43 -0.16
CA TYR A 147 20.13 6.64 1.26
C TYR A 147 21.09 5.54 1.76
N LYS A 148 22.40 5.85 1.80
CA LYS A 148 23.45 4.85 2.08
C LYS A 148 23.40 4.25 3.50
N ASP A 149 22.94 5.05 4.46
CA ASP A 149 22.90 4.66 5.88
C ASP A 149 21.49 4.20 6.30
N LEU A 150 20.50 4.23 5.40
CA LEU A 150 19.12 3.80 5.68
C LEU A 150 19.09 2.30 5.97
N LYS A 151 18.61 1.94 7.14
CA LYS A 151 18.34 0.54 7.50
C LYS A 151 16.95 0.15 7.04
N ILE A 152 16.86 -0.79 6.11
CA ILE A 152 15.59 -1.24 5.53
C ILE A 152 15.31 -2.68 5.95
N THR A 153 14.12 -2.91 6.51
CA THR A 153 13.60 -4.23 6.81
C THR A 153 12.27 -4.43 6.09
N GLY A 154 12.29 -4.97 4.88
CA GLY A 154 11.07 -5.25 4.12
C GLY A 154 10.30 -6.43 4.71
N VAL A 155 8.99 -6.28 4.88
CA VAL A 155 8.08 -7.35 5.29
C VAL A 155 7.09 -7.62 4.16
N VAL A 156 7.23 -8.77 3.52
CA VAL A 156 6.38 -9.18 2.39
C VAL A 156 5.20 -9.96 2.95
N ASP A 157 4.14 -9.27 3.35
CA ASP A 157 2.94 -9.87 3.95
C ASP A 157 1.74 -8.91 3.88
N THR A 158 0.58 -9.35 4.38
CA THR A 158 -0.58 -8.48 4.60
C THR A 158 -0.29 -7.41 5.66
N TYR A 159 -1.10 -6.36 5.70
CA TYR A 159 -0.94 -5.30 6.69
C TYR A 159 -1.06 -5.82 8.12
N GLU A 160 -2.04 -6.68 8.40
CA GLU A 160 -2.29 -7.25 9.71
C GLU A 160 -1.10 -8.08 10.20
N ASN A 161 -0.58 -8.97 9.35
CA ASN A 161 0.56 -9.81 9.67
C ASN A 161 1.83 -8.98 9.85
N GLY A 162 2.06 -8.01 8.97
CA GLY A 162 3.20 -7.10 9.05
C GLY A 162 3.17 -6.23 10.30
N LEU A 163 2.01 -5.70 10.70
CA LEU A 163 1.85 -4.94 11.94
C LEU A 163 2.09 -5.81 13.18
N ASN A 164 1.58 -7.04 13.17
CA ASN A 164 1.86 -7.98 14.23
C ASN A 164 3.36 -8.35 14.32
N PHE A 165 4.04 -8.46 13.17
CA PHE A 165 5.49 -8.62 13.13
C PHE A 165 6.18 -7.42 13.81
N ILE A 166 5.79 -6.18 13.49
CA ILE A 166 6.35 -4.95 14.05
C ILE A 166 6.12 -4.85 15.56
N LYS A 167 4.91 -5.16 16.03
CA LYS A 167 4.57 -5.16 17.46
C LYS A 167 5.55 -5.99 18.29
N ASN A 168 6.02 -7.09 17.73
CA ASN A 168 6.91 -8.04 18.38
C ASN A 168 8.39 -7.90 17.96
N TYR A 169 8.73 -6.91 17.13
CA TYR A 169 10.08 -6.76 16.57
C TYR A 169 11.07 -6.19 17.61
N ASP A 170 10.72 -5.06 18.21
CA ASP A 170 11.47 -4.39 19.29
C ASP A 170 10.59 -3.31 19.97
N SER A 171 11.20 -2.49 20.85
CA SER A 171 10.51 -1.41 21.60
C SER A 171 10.61 -0.04 20.95
N LYS A 172 11.31 0.14 19.81
CA LYS A 172 11.47 1.45 19.13
C LYS A 172 10.11 1.99 18.72
N PRO A 173 9.82 3.29 18.95
CA PRO A 173 8.59 3.92 18.47
C PRO A 173 8.47 3.90 16.94
N ASN A 174 7.24 3.78 16.43
CA ASN A 174 6.94 3.74 15.02
C ASN A 174 6.13 4.96 14.58
N LEU A 175 6.51 5.55 13.45
CA LEU A 175 5.62 6.37 12.64
C LEU A 175 5.02 5.44 11.57
N ILE A 176 3.80 4.97 11.81
CA ILE A 176 3.09 4.09 10.87
C ILE A 176 2.39 4.99 9.85
N SER A 177 2.66 4.80 8.58
CA SER A 177 2.03 5.56 7.49
C SER A 177 1.16 4.67 6.59
N PHE A 178 -0.03 5.17 6.25
CA PHE A 178 -0.95 4.57 5.29
C PHE A 178 -1.45 5.66 4.34
N LEU A 179 -0.83 5.75 3.18
CA LEU A 179 -0.97 6.86 2.23
C LEU A 179 -1.67 6.42 0.94
N GLY A 180 -1.83 7.35 0.01
CA GLY A 180 -2.42 7.10 -1.31
C GLY A 180 -3.93 7.07 -1.31
N SER A 181 -4.58 7.58 -0.27
CA SER A 181 -6.03 7.47 -0.10
C SER A 181 -6.55 6.02 -0.13
N SER A 182 -5.66 5.06 0.15
CA SER A 182 -5.93 3.62 0.09
C SER A 182 -7.02 3.18 1.05
N PHE A 183 -7.23 3.94 2.13
CA PHE A 183 -8.33 3.73 3.08
C PHE A 183 -9.71 3.83 2.41
N GLY A 184 -9.83 4.61 1.34
CA GLY A 184 -11.06 4.74 0.55
C GLY A 184 -11.48 3.45 -0.19
N ASN A 185 -10.62 2.43 -0.25
CA ASN A 185 -10.94 1.12 -0.82
C ASN A 185 -11.76 0.24 0.12
N PHE A 186 -11.81 0.56 1.41
CA PHE A 186 -12.60 -0.19 2.39
C PHE A 186 -14.04 0.28 2.40
N ASN A 187 -14.98 -0.65 2.60
CA ASN A 187 -16.31 -0.28 3.04
C ASN A 187 -16.28 0.15 4.52
N HIS A 188 -17.40 0.67 5.03
CA HIS A 188 -17.45 1.22 6.39
C HIS A 188 -17.06 0.18 7.46
N SER A 189 -17.52 -1.06 7.34
CA SER A 189 -17.21 -2.13 8.31
C SER A 189 -15.74 -2.52 8.25
N GLU A 190 -15.23 -2.73 7.03
CA GLU A 190 -13.82 -3.07 6.79
C GLU A 190 -12.89 -1.94 7.27
N GLY A 191 -13.25 -0.67 7.01
CA GLY A 191 -12.48 0.49 7.47
C GLY A 191 -12.42 0.58 9.00
N MET A 192 -13.53 0.34 9.68
CA MET A 192 -13.56 0.30 11.15
C MET A 192 -12.72 -0.85 11.72
N GLU A 193 -12.80 -2.04 11.12
CA GLU A 193 -12.01 -3.20 11.52
C GLU A 193 -10.50 -2.96 11.28
N PHE A 194 -10.15 -2.35 10.15
CA PHE A 194 -8.77 -1.95 9.86
C PHE A 194 -8.22 -0.96 10.89
N LEU A 195 -8.97 0.11 11.22
CA LEU A 195 -8.54 1.09 12.22
C LEU A 195 -8.44 0.46 13.61
N GLN A 196 -9.34 -0.44 13.98
CA GLN A 196 -9.25 -1.18 15.25
C GLN A 196 -7.99 -2.05 15.27
N THR A 197 -7.68 -2.74 14.17
CA THR A 197 -6.46 -3.55 14.04
C THR A 197 -5.21 -2.68 14.21
N ILE A 198 -5.15 -1.52 13.55
CA ILE A 198 -4.05 -0.57 13.73
C ILE A 198 -3.92 -0.17 15.21
N HIS A 199 -5.02 0.27 15.82
CA HIS A 199 -5.05 0.69 17.22
C HIS A 199 -4.52 -0.41 18.16
N ASP A 200 -4.97 -1.66 17.98
CA ASP A 200 -4.59 -2.78 18.85
C ASP A 200 -3.12 -3.21 18.66
N MET A 201 -2.54 -2.89 17.51
CA MET A 201 -1.14 -3.20 17.20
C MET A 201 -0.18 -2.08 17.59
N MET A 202 -0.64 -0.84 17.71
CA MET A 202 0.17 0.31 18.10
C MET A 202 0.57 0.24 19.59
N LYS A 203 1.75 0.77 19.86
CA LYS A 203 2.22 1.06 21.22
C LYS A 203 1.82 2.49 21.58
N ASP A 204 1.79 2.83 22.87
CA ASP A 204 1.47 4.19 23.34
C ASP A 204 2.39 5.28 22.76
N SER A 205 3.60 4.89 22.37
CA SER A 205 4.60 5.78 21.74
C SER A 205 4.52 5.86 20.23
N ASP A 206 3.70 5.04 19.57
CA ASP A 206 3.58 5.01 18.12
C ASP A 206 2.67 6.15 17.61
N LEU A 207 2.94 6.62 16.40
CA LEU A 207 2.11 7.58 15.68
C LEU A 207 1.55 6.94 14.42
N PHE A 208 0.33 7.32 14.03
CA PHE A 208 -0.31 6.88 12.81
C PHE A 208 -0.59 8.05 11.88
N LEU A 209 0.01 8.04 10.71
CA LEU A 209 -0.20 9.00 9.63
C LEU A 209 -1.04 8.35 8.52
N ILE A 210 -2.23 8.85 8.32
CA ILE A 210 -3.15 8.32 7.30
C ILE A 210 -3.57 9.39 6.32
N GLY A 211 -3.56 9.07 5.03
CA GLY A 211 -4.05 9.93 3.94
C GLY A 211 -5.51 9.64 3.62
N PHE A 212 -6.35 10.66 3.70
CA PHE A 212 -7.76 10.59 3.29
C PHE A 212 -8.03 11.57 2.17
N ASP A 213 -8.82 11.14 1.20
CA ASP A 213 -9.47 12.09 0.31
C ASP A 213 -10.75 12.64 0.97
N LEU A 214 -11.05 13.90 0.68
CA LEU A 214 -12.22 14.60 1.23
C LEU A 214 -13.34 14.68 0.18
N LYS A 215 -14.59 14.85 0.64
CA LYS A 215 -15.72 15.13 -0.23
C LYS A 215 -15.44 16.39 -1.07
N LYS A 216 -15.61 16.26 -2.37
CA LYS A 216 -15.41 17.32 -3.37
C LYS A 216 -16.59 17.39 -4.34
N ASP A 217 -16.49 18.32 -5.27
CA ASP A 217 -17.41 18.37 -6.40
C ASP A 217 -17.43 17.03 -7.16
N PRO A 218 -18.63 16.46 -7.42
CA PRO A 218 -18.77 15.18 -8.11
C PRO A 218 -18.10 15.12 -9.48
N VAL A 219 -18.03 16.24 -10.22
CA VAL A 219 -17.35 16.29 -11.52
C VAL A 219 -15.86 16.10 -11.37
N THR A 220 -15.26 16.72 -10.35
CA THR A 220 -13.82 16.54 -10.03
C THR A 220 -13.53 15.09 -9.69
N LEU A 221 -14.35 14.47 -8.83
CA LEU A 221 -14.21 13.06 -8.46
C LEU A 221 -14.39 12.14 -9.68
N HIS A 222 -15.42 12.39 -10.49
CA HIS A 222 -15.68 11.61 -11.69
C HIS A 222 -14.49 11.65 -12.66
N ASN A 223 -13.95 12.83 -12.94
CA ASN A 223 -12.85 13.00 -13.89
C ASN A 223 -11.55 12.36 -13.41
N ALA A 224 -11.31 12.35 -12.11
CA ALA A 224 -10.11 11.71 -11.53
C ALA A 224 -10.03 10.20 -11.82
N TYR A 225 -11.18 9.54 -11.99
CA TYR A 225 -11.26 8.09 -12.22
C TYR A 225 -11.81 7.71 -13.61
N ASN A 226 -12.12 8.72 -14.44
CA ASN A 226 -12.49 8.55 -15.85
C ASN A 226 -11.66 9.52 -16.72
N ASP A 227 -10.35 9.39 -16.62
CA ASP A 227 -9.40 10.27 -17.29
C ASP A 227 -9.54 10.25 -18.81
N SER A 228 -9.25 11.40 -19.42
CA SER A 228 -9.41 11.63 -20.86
C SER A 228 -8.52 10.73 -21.74
N LYS A 229 -7.42 10.18 -21.17
CA LYS A 229 -6.48 9.27 -21.86
C LYS A 229 -6.83 7.80 -21.70
N GLY A 230 -7.81 7.45 -20.86
CA GLY A 230 -8.25 6.09 -20.60
C GLY A 230 -7.19 5.24 -19.86
N VAL A 231 -6.30 5.86 -19.10
CA VAL A 231 -5.29 5.14 -18.31
C VAL A 231 -5.94 4.35 -17.21
N THR A 232 -6.88 4.97 -16.47
CA THR A 232 -7.64 4.31 -15.40
C THR A 232 -8.46 3.14 -15.95
N ALA A 233 -9.03 3.28 -17.15
CA ALA A 233 -9.72 2.18 -17.81
C ALA A 233 -8.78 1.00 -18.08
N ARG A 234 -7.58 1.24 -18.61
CA ARG A 234 -6.58 0.19 -18.83
C ARG A 234 -6.14 -0.47 -17.52
N PHE A 235 -5.97 0.32 -16.46
CA PHE A 235 -5.60 -0.18 -15.14
C PHE A 235 -6.67 -1.14 -14.59
N ASN A 236 -7.95 -0.76 -14.64
CA ASN A 236 -9.02 -1.60 -14.13
C ASN A 236 -9.21 -2.87 -14.98
N LEU A 237 -9.17 -2.77 -16.31
CA LEU A 237 -9.30 -3.93 -17.19
C LEU A 237 -8.10 -4.88 -17.12
N ASN A 238 -6.94 -4.40 -16.65
CA ASN A 238 -5.75 -5.23 -16.46
C ASN A 238 -5.99 -6.37 -15.46
N VAL A 239 -6.90 -6.24 -14.50
CA VAL A 239 -7.19 -7.34 -13.56
C VAL A 239 -7.79 -8.55 -14.26
N LEU A 240 -8.66 -8.35 -15.25
CA LEU A 240 -9.22 -9.44 -16.06
C LEU A 240 -8.14 -10.12 -16.92
N HIS A 241 -7.24 -9.32 -17.49
CA HIS A 241 -6.07 -9.85 -18.18
C HIS A 241 -5.22 -10.73 -17.26
N ARG A 242 -4.96 -10.23 -16.04
CA ARG A 242 -4.22 -10.96 -15.01
C ARG A 242 -4.88 -12.30 -14.68
N ILE A 243 -6.20 -12.30 -14.46
CA ILE A 243 -6.98 -13.51 -14.16
C ILE A 243 -6.88 -14.51 -15.32
N ASN A 244 -6.97 -14.05 -16.57
CA ASN A 244 -6.78 -14.92 -17.73
C ASN A 244 -5.37 -15.55 -17.74
N CYS A 245 -4.32 -14.74 -17.54
CA CYS A 245 -2.95 -15.22 -17.60
C CYS A 245 -2.55 -16.12 -16.43
N GLU A 246 -2.92 -15.75 -15.22
CA GLU A 246 -2.44 -16.43 -14.00
C GLU A 246 -3.33 -17.61 -13.57
N LEU A 247 -4.63 -17.56 -13.89
CA LEU A 247 -5.62 -18.58 -13.49
C LEU A 247 -6.19 -19.37 -14.65
N GLY A 248 -5.81 -19.05 -15.91
CA GLY A 248 -6.29 -19.75 -17.09
C GLY A 248 -7.77 -19.48 -17.40
N ALA A 249 -8.29 -18.30 -17.01
CA ALA A 249 -9.63 -17.89 -17.37
C ALA A 249 -9.73 -17.44 -18.83
N ASP A 250 -10.94 -17.21 -19.33
CA ASP A 250 -11.26 -16.92 -20.72
C ASP A 250 -12.09 -15.63 -20.90
N PHE A 251 -11.87 -14.62 -20.04
CA PHE A 251 -12.53 -13.33 -20.21
C PHE A 251 -12.21 -12.72 -21.57
N ASP A 252 -13.22 -12.44 -22.35
CA ASP A 252 -13.12 -11.65 -23.59
C ASP A 252 -13.09 -10.17 -23.23
N LEU A 253 -11.89 -9.59 -23.15
CA LEU A 253 -11.69 -8.21 -22.71
C LEU A 253 -12.42 -7.17 -23.58
N THR A 254 -12.78 -7.51 -24.81
CA THR A 254 -13.53 -6.62 -25.71
C THR A 254 -15.00 -6.44 -25.30
N LYS A 255 -15.49 -7.30 -24.42
CA LYS A 255 -16.85 -7.25 -23.89
C LYS A 255 -16.97 -6.50 -22.56
N PHE A 256 -15.86 -5.97 -22.04
CA PHE A 256 -15.82 -5.20 -20.79
C PHE A 256 -15.46 -3.76 -21.08
N ALA A 257 -16.10 -2.86 -20.38
CA ALA A 257 -15.80 -1.44 -20.43
C ALA A 257 -15.65 -0.90 -19.01
N HIS A 258 -14.69 -0.01 -18.83
CA HIS A 258 -14.54 0.68 -17.56
C HIS A 258 -15.63 1.74 -17.39
N TYR A 259 -16.20 1.80 -16.21
CA TYR A 259 -17.06 2.87 -15.76
C TYR A 259 -16.84 3.13 -14.27
N ALA A 260 -16.42 4.33 -13.92
CA ALA A 260 -16.33 4.75 -12.53
C ALA A 260 -17.40 5.81 -12.24
N HIS A 261 -18.16 5.62 -11.16
CA HIS A 261 -19.12 6.62 -10.72
C HIS A 261 -19.00 6.90 -9.23
N TYR A 262 -19.29 8.14 -8.86
CA TYR A 262 -19.30 8.55 -7.48
C TYR A 262 -20.69 8.33 -6.88
N ASN A 263 -20.76 7.52 -5.81
CA ASN A 263 -21.98 7.31 -5.04
C ASN A 263 -22.00 8.30 -3.87
N GLU A 264 -22.82 9.34 -4.00
CA GLU A 264 -22.92 10.40 -2.99
C GLU A 264 -23.47 9.91 -1.65
N SER A 265 -24.29 8.87 -1.63
CA SER A 265 -24.87 8.35 -0.40
C SER A 265 -23.86 7.57 0.46
N CYS A 266 -22.89 6.91 -0.18
CA CYS A 266 -21.83 6.16 0.47
C CYS A 266 -20.50 6.90 0.48
N LEU A 267 -20.41 8.07 -0.17
CA LEU A 267 -19.17 8.83 -0.38
C LEU A 267 -18.05 7.95 -0.99
N SER A 268 -18.43 7.10 -1.92
CA SER A 268 -17.54 6.07 -2.49
C SER A 268 -17.51 6.14 -4.00
N LEU A 269 -16.35 5.83 -4.59
CA LEU A 269 -16.20 5.59 -6.02
C LEU A 269 -16.35 4.11 -6.30
N ILE A 270 -17.26 3.79 -7.22
CA ILE A 270 -17.56 2.42 -7.64
C ILE A 270 -17.07 2.25 -9.07
N HIS A 271 -16.28 1.22 -9.30
CA HIS A 271 -15.74 0.86 -10.62
C HIS A 271 -16.47 -0.38 -11.13
N ILE A 272 -16.95 -0.31 -12.36
CA ILE A 272 -17.70 -1.39 -13.03
C ILE A 272 -16.99 -1.74 -14.34
#